data_0885f29626debff601b2365b622d0b52
#
_entry.id   0885f29626debff601b2365b622d0b52
#
_cell.length_a   1.000
_cell.length_b   1.000
_cell.length_c   1.000
_cell.angle_alpha   90.00
_cell.angle_beta   90.00
_cell.angle_gamma   90.00
#
_symmetry.space_group_name_H-M   'P 1'
#
loop_
_entity.id
_entity.type
_entity.pdbx_description
1 polymer ?
#
loop_
_entity_poly.entity_id
_entity_poly.type
_entity_poly.pdbx_seq_one_letter_code
_entity_poly.pdbx_strand_id
1 'polypeptide(L)'
;MTESGAVDDGEATAGHADTTDATDTTDTTDATDLTDIYREYGDDRLPPGQRETDRFPVLSKSGTPSADADSFAFEVWGAVDERLSYSLSEFRDLPAVTQRQDFHCVTGWSKFDCAFTGVEFTEIADRAGVDDDVTHVLFHALDGYTTNLTLDECARDGVLFAYGYDGEDLPADHGGPIRVVTPHKYAYKGAKWVSGVEFLTNKELGYWEKRGYSDTANPWNEERYS
;
A
#
# COMPACT_ATOMS: atom_id res chain seq x y z
N MET A 1 22.33 34.13 -75.42
CA MET A 1 22.00 32.75 -75.80
C MET A 1 21.85 31.96 -74.58
N THR A 2 20.60 31.84 -74.03
CA THR A 2 19.72 30.67 -74.13
C THR A 2 20.35 29.45 -73.48
N GLU A 3 19.80 28.75 -72.49
CA GLU A 3 18.43 28.31 -72.15
C GLU A 3 18.48 27.73 -70.69
N SER A 4 17.58 28.04 -69.90
CA SER A 4 16.49 27.28 -69.36
C SER A 4 16.74 25.79 -69.10
N GLY A 5 16.66 25.38 -67.78
CA GLY A 5 16.60 24.04 -67.32
C GLY A 5 15.87 24.00 -65.99
N ALA A 6 14.61 23.55 -65.99
CA ALA A 6 13.75 23.40 -64.79
C ALA A 6 14.26 22.34 -63.87
N VAL A 7 14.15 22.57 -62.55
CA VAL A 7 14.37 21.60 -61.53
C VAL A 7 13.02 21.17 -60.92
N ASP A 8 12.86 19.88 -60.92
CA ASP A 8 11.74 19.11 -60.38
C ASP A 8 11.74 19.15 -58.83
N ASP A 9 10.60 19.55 -58.25
CA ASP A 9 10.37 19.59 -56.81
C ASP A 9 9.94 18.19 -56.31
N GLY A 10 10.89 17.45 -55.76
CA GLY A 10 10.64 16.21 -55.07
C GLY A 10 10.10 16.44 -53.66
N GLU A 11 8.79 16.30 -53.47
CA GLU A 11 8.06 16.34 -52.20
C GLU A 11 8.40 15.11 -51.36
N ALA A 12 9.17 15.30 -50.29
CA ALA A 12 9.45 14.28 -49.32
C ALA A 12 8.35 14.28 -48.25
N THR A 13 7.44 13.29 -48.30
CA THR A 13 6.46 13.03 -47.28
C THR A 13 7.15 12.48 -46.00
N ALA A 14 7.22 13.31 -44.99
CA ALA A 14 7.64 12.90 -43.66
C ALA A 14 6.55 12.01 -43.03
N GLY A 15 6.87 10.71 -42.85
CA GLY A 15 6.07 9.79 -42.10
C GLY A 15 5.99 10.20 -40.61
N HIS A 16 4.81 10.51 -40.16
CA HIS A 16 4.50 10.72 -38.76
C HIS A 16 4.54 9.35 -38.07
N ALA A 17 5.54 9.14 -37.24
CA ALA A 17 5.54 7.99 -36.32
C ALA A 17 4.58 8.33 -35.18
N ASP A 18 3.42 7.67 -35.20
CA ASP A 18 2.46 7.68 -34.10
C ASP A 18 3.08 6.86 -32.94
N THR A 19 3.67 7.57 -31.99
CA THR A 19 4.04 7.00 -30.69
C THR A 19 2.77 6.97 -29.83
N THR A 20 2.05 5.85 -29.88
CA THR A 20 1.02 5.56 -28.90
C THR A 20 1.68 5.41 -27.52
N ASP A 21 1.65 6.49 -26.78
CA ASP A 21 1.89 6.50 -25.34
C ASP A 21 0.76 5.72 -24.66
N ALA A 22 1.04 4.47 -24.33
CA ALA A 22 0.13 3.64 -23.54
C ALA A 22 0.27 4.06 -22.08
N THR A 23 -0.38 5.16 -21.70
CA THR A 23 -0.70 5.40 -20.30
C THR A 23 -1.76 4.36 -19.90
N ASP A 24 -1.30 3.26 -19.33
CA ASP A 24 -2.15 2.31 -18.61
C ASP A 24 -2.64 2.98 -17.33
N THR A 25 -3.67 3.82 -17.45
CA THR A 25 -4.43 4.32 -16.30
C THR A 25 -5.36 3.18 -15.90
N THR A 26 -4.98 2.44 -14.87
CA THR A 26 -5.87 1.49 -14.20
C THR A 26 -7.12 2.27 -13.79
N ASP A 27 -8.25 1.98 -14.45
CA ASP A 27 -9.52 2.65 -14.20
C ASP A 27 -9.99 2.26 -12.79
N THR A 28 -10.03 3.23 -11.87
CA THR A 28 -10.50 3.03 -10.49
C THR A 28 -11.96 2.58 -10.40
N THR A 29 -12.68 2.57 -11.51
CA THR A 29 -14.06 2.03 -11.60
C THR A 29 -14.10 0.51 -11.44
N ASP A 30 -12.98 -0.20 -11.66
CA ASP A 30 -12.87 -1.65 -11.53
C ASP A 30 -12.42 -2.11 -10.12
N ALA A 31 -12.31 -1.17 -9.16
CA ALA A 31 -11.91 -1.48 -7.79
C ALA A 31 -12.96 -2.34 -7.08
N THR A 32 -12.52 -3.43 -6.46
CA THR A 32 -13.39 -4.24 -5.59
C THR A 32 -13.80 -3.42 -4.36
N ASP A 33 -15.11 -3.26 -4.17
CA ASP A 33 -15.65 -2.57 -2.99
C ASP A 33 -15.61 -3.50 -1.78
N LEU A 34 -14.82 -3.13 -0.78
CA LEU A 34 -14.67 -3.89 0.47
C LEU A 34 -15.42 -3.25 1.64
N THR A 35 -16.33 -2.30 1.41
CA THR A 35 -17.05 -1.64 2.52
C THR A 35 -17.93 -2.61 3.31
N ASP A 36 -18.29 -3.75 2.74
CA ASP A 36 -19.02 -4.83 3.42
C ASP A 36 -18.25 -5.49 4.59
N ILE A 37 -16.91 -5.38 4.61
CA ILE A 37 -16.10 -5.90 5.72
C ILE A 37 -16.41 -5.23 7.06
N TYR A 38 -16.99 -4.02 7.04
CA TYR A 38 -17.33 -3.28 8.25
C TYR A 38 -18.65 -3.71 8.89
N ARG A 39 -19.46 -4.55 8.21
CA ARG A 39 -20.74 -5.07 8.74
C ARG A 39 -20.60 -5.83 10.06
N GLU A 40 -19.44 -6.43 10.31
CA GLU A 40 -19.17 -7.10 11.60
C GLU A 40 -19.18 -6.12 12.79
N TYR A 41 -18.99 -4.82 12.54
CA TYR A 41 -18.98 -3.77 13.55
C TYR A 41 -20.29 -2.98 13.63
N GLY A 42 -21.33 -3.38 12.85
CA GLY A 42 -22.60 -2.70 12.70
C GLY A 42 -22.74 -2.04 11.33
N ASP A 43 -23.87 -1.37 11.10
CA ASP A 43 -24.15 -0.72 9.81
C ASP A 43 -23.43 0.63 9.61
N ASP A 44 -22.69 1.09 10.61
CA ASP A 44 -22.01 2.40 10.56
C ASP A 44 -20.54 2.25 10.13
N ARG A 45 -20.21 2.72 8.93
CA ARG A 45 -18.84 2.81 8.41
C ARG A 45 -17.96 3.77 9.21
N LEU A 46 -18.56 4.74 9.92
CA LEU A 46 -17.84 5.72 10.71
C LEU A 46 -17.71 5.24 12.17
N PRO A 47 -16.53 4.83 12.60
CA PRO A 47 -16.34 4.37 13.98
C PRO A 47 -16.64 5.47 15.01
N PRO A 48 -17.00 5.12 16.26
CA PRO A 48 -17.22 6.08 17.33
C PRO A 48 -16.03 7.03 17.50
N GLY A 49 -16.32 8.31 17.80
CA GLY A 49 -15.31 9.34 18.03
C GLY A 49 -14.50 9.74 16.78
N GLN A 50 -14.91 9.29 15.59
CA GLN A 50 -14.33 9.72 14.30
C GLN A 50 -15.19 10.81 13.66
N ARG A 51 -14.57 11.60 12.78
CA ARG A 51 -15.23 12.51 11.84
C ARG A 51 -14.79 12.20 10.43
N GLU A 52 -15.71 12.22 9.50
CA GLU A 52 -15.41 12.08 8.07
C GLU A 52 -14.62 13.29 7.55
N THR A 53 -13.75 13.04 6.57
CA THR A 53 -12.99 14.08 5.87
C THR A 53 -12.67 13.65 4.44
N ASP A 54 -12.82 14.58 3.49
CA ASP A 54 -12.37 14.40 2.10
C ASP A 54 -10.83 14.51 1.96
N ARG A 55 -10.18 15.07 2.98
CA ARG A 55 -8.72 15.22 2.97
C ARG A 55 -8.05 13.91 3.37
N PHE A 56 -6.81 13.75 2.90
CA PHE A 56 -5.93 12.69 3.38
C PHE A 56 -4.75 13.33 4.14
N PRO A 57 -4.90 13.63 5.45
CA PRO A 57 -3.85 14.29 6.21
C PRO A 57 -2.59 13.43 6.32
N VAL A 58 -1.43 14.05 6.12
CA VAL A 58 -0.12 13.38 6.25
C VAL A 58 0.33 13.41 7.70
N LEU A 59 0.51 12.24 8.28
CA LEU A 59 1.03 12.05 9.64
C LEU A 59 2.19 11.05 9.61
N SER A 60 3.28 11.37 10.29
CA SER A 60 4.42 10.47 10.45
C SER A 60 5.14 10.76 11.78
N LYS A 61 5.93 9.80 12.30
CA LYS A 61 6.77 10.02 13.47
C LYS A 61 8.03 10.83 13.16
N SER A 62 8.40 10.82 11.89
CA SER A 62 9.62 11.45 11.41
C SER A 62 9.41 12.05 10.04
N GLY A 63 9.81 12.84 9.37
CA GLY A 63 9.52 13.29 7.98
C GLY A 63 9.42 12.12 6.99
N THR A 64 9.13 12.42 5.75
CA THR A 64 9.09 11.45 4.66
C THR A 64 10.53 11.03 4.31
N PRO A 65 10.88 9.72 4.42
CA PRO A 65 12.21 9.27 4.01
C PRO A 65 12.36 9.36 2.49
N SER A 66 13.59 9.49 2.02
CA SER A 66 13.88 9.31 0.60
C SER A 66 13.95 7.81 0.32
N ALA A 67 13.11 7.32 -0.56
CA ALA A 67 13.20 5.99 -1.12
C ALA A 67 13.79 6.12 -2.54
N ASP A 68 14.98 5.54 -2.73
CA ASP A 68 15.56 5.42 -4.06
C ASP A 68 15.04 4.12 -4.69
N ALA A 69 14.27 4.25 -5.75
CA ALA A 69 13.63 3.11 -6.42
C ALA A 69 14.64 2.07 -6.93
N ASP A 70 15.85 2.51 -7.32
CA ASP A 70 16.89 1.62 -7.85
C ASP A 70 17.55 0.77 -6.75
N SER A 71 17.52 1.24 -5.51
CA SER A 71 18.10 0.54 -4.36
C SER A 71 17.05 -0.03 -3.39
N PHE A 72 15.77 0.22 -3.65
CA PHE A 72 14.69 -0.31 -2.80
C PHE A 72 14.58 -1.82 -2.91
N ALA A 73 14.49 -2.47 -1.75
CA ALA A 73 14.15 -3.89 -1.67
C ALA A 73 13.01 -4.06 -0.64
N PHE A 74 12.05 -4.91 -1.01
CA PHE A 74 11.04 -5.42 -0.09
C PHE A 74 11.44 -6.82 0.33
N GLU A 75 11.67 -7.02 1.63
CA GLU A 75 12.19 -8.26 2.17
C GLU A 75 11.17 -9.00 3.03
N VAL A 76 11.17 -10.33 2.98
CA VAL A 76 10.34 -11.22 3.79
C VAL A 76 11.23 -12.22 4.51
N TRP A 77 11.09 -12.34 5.83
CA TRP A 77 11.90 -13.24 6.64
C TRP A 77 11.20 -13.66 7.95
N GLY A 78 11.89 -14.43 8.78
CA GLY A 78 11.41 -14.94 10.06
C GLY A 78 11.14 -16.46 9.97
N ALA A 79 10.04 -16.90 10.56
CA ALA A 79 9.57 -18.28 10.53
C ALA A 79 8.82 -18.55 9.20
N VAL A 80 9.57 -18.79 8.15
CA VAL A 80 9.13 -19.03 6.77
C VAL A 80 10.01 -20.08 6.10
N ASP A 81 9.45 -20.83 5.18
CA ASP A 81 10.19 -21.81 4.35
C ASP A 81 11.22 -21.12 3.46
N GLU A 82 10.85 -19.97 2.86
CA GLU A 82 11.69 -19.22 1.93
C GLU A 82 11.73 -17.73 2.28
N ARG A 83 12.95 -17.19 2.42
CA ARG A 83 13.15 -15.74 2.50
C ARG A 83 13.00 -15.14 1.12
N LEU A 84 12.19 -14.08 0.99
CA LEU A 84 11.97 -13.41 -0.25
C LEU A 84 12.61 -12.03 -0.24
N SER A 85 13.05 -11.58 -1.41
CA SER A 85 13.53 -10.23 -1.64
C SER A 85 13.12 -9.77 -3.02
N TYR A 86 12.42 -8.66 -3.13
CA TYR A 86 11.92 -8.10 -4.37
C TYR A 86 12.45 -6.67 -4.54
N SER A 87 13.00 -6.33 -5.70
CA SER A 87 13.09 -4.95 -6.13
C SER A 87 11.68 -4.35 -6.28
N LEU A 88 11.58 -3.03 -6.36
CA LEU A 88 10.27 -2.39 -6.56
C LEU A 88 9.58 -2.85 -7.86
N SER A 89 10.36 -3.06 -8.92
CA SER A 89 9.83 -3.58 -10.19
C SER A 89 9.28 -4.99 -10.05
N GLU A 90 10.07 -5.91 -9.47
CA GLU A 90 9.63 -7.29 -9.24
C GLU A 90 8.41 -7.37 -8.32
N PHE A 91 8.34 -6.50 -7.31
CA PHE A 91 7.17 -6.42 -6.43
C PHE A 91 5.90 -5.99 -7.18
N ARG A 92 6.01 -5.02 -8.09
CA ARG A 92 4.89 -4.56 -8.92
C ARG A 92 4.43 -5.57 -9.98
N ASP A 93 5.30 -6.51 -10.35
CA ASP A 93 4.98 -7.61 -11.27
C ASP A 93 4.20 -8.77 -10.59
N LEU A 94 4.06 -8.74 -9.25
CA LEU A 94 3.26 -9.71 -8.51
C LEU A 94 1.76 -9.51 -8.79
N PRO A 95 0.93 -10.58 -8.61
CA PRO A 95 -0.52 -10.44 -8.69
C PRO A 95 -1.03 -9.30 -7.79
N ALA A 96 -1.68 -8.33 -8.38
CA ALA A 96 -2.17 -7.15 -7.69
C ALA A 96 -3.68 -7.00 -7.83
N VAL A 97 -4.27 -6.36 -6.83
CA VAL A 97 -5.69 -6.02 -6.80
C VAL A 97 -5.86 -4.52 -6.56
N THR A 98 -6.97 -3.96 -7.02
CA THR A 98 -7.42 -2.63 -6.61
C THR A 98 -8.64 -2.78 -5.71
N GLN A 99 -8.56 -2.24 -4.50
CA GLN A 99 -9.59 -2.38 -3.47
C GLN A 99 -10.02 -1.01 -2.97
N ARG A 100 -11.34 -0.80 -2.85
CA ARG A 100 -11.94 0.41 -2.26
C ARG A 100 -12.29 0.13 -0.81
N GLN A 101 -11.71 0.88 0.11
CA GLN A 101 -11.87 0.68 1.55
C GLN A 101 -11.71 2.00 2.32
N ASP A 102 -12.08 1.98 3.60
CA ASP A 102 -12.03 3.16 4.45
C ASP A 102 -10.72 3.23 5.23
N PHE A 103 -10.32 4.44 5.59
CA PHE A 103 -9.09 4.69 6.31
C PHE A 103 -9.37 5.46 7.60
N HIS A 104 -9.04 4.87 8.77
CA HIS A 104 -9.38 5.40 10.09
C HIS A 104 -8.12 5.81 10.86
N CYS A 105 -7.92 7.11 11.07
CA CYS A 105 -6.78 7.60 11.84
C CYS A 105 -7.08 7.66 13.33
N VAL A 106 -6.14 7.22 14.17
CA VAL A 106 -6.27 7.28 15.63
C VAL A 106 -6.49 8.71 16.17
N THR A 107 -6.15 9.74 15.39
CA THR A 107 -6.36 11.15 15.76
C THR A 107 -7.79 11.65 15.52
N GLY A 108 -8.74 10.77 15.19
CA GLY A 108 -10.17 11.09 15.18
C GLY A 108 -10.73 11.55 13.84
N TRP A 109 -10.16 11.10 12.72
CA TRP A 109 -10.71 11.32 11.39
C TRP A 109 -10.72 10.04 10.57
N SER A 110 -11.69 9.93 9.67
CA SER A 110 -11.83 8.85 8.70
C SER A 110 -11.97 9.41 7.30
N LYS A 111 -11.30 8.79 6.34
CA LYS A 111 -11.49 9.04 4.91
C LYS A 111 -12.11 7.80 4.29
N PHE A 112 -13.23 7.99 3.61
CA PHE A 112 -13.96 6.92 2.95
C PHE A 112 -13.51 6.72 1.51
N ASP A 113 -13.84 5.55 0.98
CA ASP A 113 -13.70 5.19 -0.43
C ASP A 113 -12.27 5.36 -1.00
N CYS A 114 -11.27 5.07 -0.19
CA CYS A 114 -9.87 5.07 -0.63
C CYS A 114 -9.61 3.88 -1.55
N ALA A 115 -9.27 4.12 -2.80
CA ALA A 115 -8.90 3.07 -3.75
C ALA A 115 -7.40 2.81 -3.69
N PHE A 116 -7.00 1.67 -3.10
CA PHE A 116 -5.61 1.24 -3.03
C PHE A 116 -5.33 0.11 -4.02
N THR A 117 -4.22 0.21 -4.75
CA THR A 117 -3.71 -0.85 -5.62
C THR A 117 -2.46 -1.45 -5.00
N GLY A 118 -2.39 -2.78 -4.93
CA GLY A 118 -1.26 -3.47 -4.33
C GLY A 118 -1.39 -4.98 -4.31
N VAL A 119 -0.43 -5.64 -3.64
CA VAL A 119 -0.36 -7.09 -3.47
C VAL A 119 -1.01 -7.46 -2.14
N GLU A 120 -1.92 -8.43 -2.14
CA GLU A 120 -2.54 -8.91 -0.92
C GLU A 120 -1.50 -9.54 0.03
N PHE A 121 -1.70 -9.36 1.34
CA PHE A 121 -0.81 -9.95 2.33
C PHE A 121 -0.70 -11.47 2.17
N THR A 122 -1.81 -12.14 1.89
CA THR A 122 -1.89 -13.59 1.72
C THR A 122 -1.04 -14.10 0.55
N GLU A 123 -0.95 -13.35 -0.56
CA GLU A 123 -0.07 -13.70 -1.69
C GLU A 123 1.41 -13.74 -1.27
N ILE A 124 1.85 -12.78 -0.44
CA ILE A 124 3.23 -12.75 0.07
C ILE A 124 3.46 -13.88 1.09
N ALA A 125 2.50 -14.14 1.97
CA ALA A 125 2.57 -15.20 2.96
C ALA A 125 2.64 -16.59 2.31
N ASP A 126 1.81 -16.84 1.30
CA ASP A 126 1.78 -18.10 0.55
C ASP A 126 3.10 -18.35 -0.18
N ARG A 127 3.69 -17.31 -0.78
CA ARG A 127 5.00 -17.41 -1.45
C ARG A 127 6.14 -17.68 -0.50
N ALA A 128 6.09 -17.13 0.70
CA ALA A 128 7.12 -17.32 1.71
C ALA A 128 7.02 -18.68 2.40
N GLY A 129 5.84 -19.33 2.36
CA GLY A 129 5.58 -20.58 3.09
C GLY A 129 5.67 -20.34 4.60
N VAL A 130 4.68 -19.64 5.16
CA VAL A 130 4.68 -19.28 6.59
C VAL A 130 4.53 -20.53 7.47
N ASP A 131 5.38 -20.69 8.48
CA ASP A 131 5.37 -21.83 9.39
C ASP A 131 4.06 -21.86 10.22
N ASP A 132 3.57 -23.05 10.53
CA ASP A 132 2.31 -23.27 11.29
C ASP A 132 2.32 -22.67 12.70
N ASP A 133 3.50 -22.41 13.29
CA ASP A 133 3.66 -21.85 14.64
C ASP A 133 3.77 -20.31 14.66
N VAL A 134 3.70 -19.65 13.51
CA VAL A 134 3.66 -18.20 13.42
C VAL A 134 2.37 -17.66 14.00
N THR A 135 2.51 -16.70 14.91
CA THR A 135 1.37 -16.04 15.58
C THR A 135 1.26 -14.56 15.26
N HIS A 136 2.36 -13.92 14.92
CA HIS A 136 2.44 -12.48 14.70
C HIS A 136 3.29 -12.13 13.48
N VAL A 137 3.04 -10.93 12.96
CA VAL A 137 3.79 -10.30 11.88
C VAL A 137 4.28 -8.95 12.37
N LEU A 138 5.54 -8.62 12.11
CA LEU A 138 6.11 -7.30 12.35
C LEU A 138 6.48 -6.65 11.02
N PHE A 139 5.90 -5.50 10.75
CA PHE A 139 6.23 -4.68 9.59
C PHE A 139 7.36 -3.74 9.91
N HIS A 140 8.33 -3.62 8.99
CA HIS A 140 9.51 -2.76 9.10
C HIS A 140 9.49 -1.70 8.01
N ALA A 141 9.73 -0.44 8.38
CA ALA A 141 9.73 0.69 7.46
C ALA A 141 11.09 1.37 7.35
N LEU A 142 11.34 2.03 6.22
CA LEU A 142 12.60 2.71 5.91
C LEU A 142 13.02 3.75 6.95
N ASP A 143 12.07 4.37 7.65
CA ASP A 143 12.34 5.36 8.71
C ASP A 143 12.59 4.73 10.09
N GLY A 144 12.69 3.39 10.17
CA GLY A 144 12.81 2.64 11.41
C GLY A 144 11.51 2.54 12.21
N TYR A 145 10.37 2.84 11.59
CA TYR A 145 9.07 2.54 12.17
C TYR A 145 8.81 1.03 12.12
N THR A 146 8.17 0.51 13.17
CA THR A 146 7.68 -0.86 13.20
C THR A 146 6.26 -0.88 13.77
N THR A 147 5.44 -1.83 13.33
CA THR A 147 4.14 -2.16 13.94
C THR A 147 3.82 -3.61 13.71
N ASN A 148 3.06 -4.21 14.63
CA ASN A 148 2.71 -5.62 14.60
C ASN A 148 1.22 -5.83 14.34
N LEU A 149 0.90 -7.00 13.82
CA LEU A 149 -0.46 -7.58 13.82
C LEU A 149 -0.34 -9.07 14.13
N THR A 150 -1.44 -9.71 14.51
CA THR A 150 -1.51 -11.16 14.48
C THR A 150 -1.55 -11.67 13.05
N LEU A 151 -1.11 -12.90 12.82
CA LEU A 151 -1.19 -13.51 11.49
C LEU A 151 -2.64 -13.54 10.97
N ASP A 152 -3.61 -13.89 11.85
CA ASP A 152 -5.03 -13.91 11.50
C ASP A 152 -5.55 -12.53 11.08
N GLU A 153 -5.10 -11.45 11.72
CA GLU A 153 -5.47 -10.08 11.34
C GLU A 153 -4.86 -9.66 10.01
N CYS A 154 -3.65 -10.11 9.71
CA CYS A 154 -3.00 -9.88 8.43
C CYS A 154 -3.67 -10.63 7.28
N ALA A 155 -4.22 -11.82 7.54
CA ALA A 155 -4.89 -12.66 6.55
C ALA A 155 -6.34 -12.22 6.26
N ARG A 156 -6.84 -11.15 6.91
CA ARG A 156 -8.19 -10.64 6.67
C ARG A 156 -8.28 -9.91 5.34
N ASP A 157 -9.47 -9.93 4.75
CA ASP A 157 -9.79 -9.19 3.54
C ASP A 157 -9.40 -7.71 3.67
N GLY A 158 -8.82 -7.16 2.63
CA GLY A 158 -8.43 -5.76 2.56
C GLY A 158 -7.04 -5.43 3.09
N VAL A 159 -6.33 -6.37 3.70
CA VAL A 159 -4.95 -6.15 4.11
C VAL A 159 -4.01 -6.34 2.92
N LEU A 160 -3.38 -5.24 2.49
CA LEU A 160 -2.45 -5.27 1.36
C LEU A 160 -1.21 -4.40 1.53
N PHE A 161 -0.21 -4.73 0.74
CA PHE A 161 0.97 -3.92 0.48
C PHE A 161 0.68 -3.04 -0.73
N ALA A 162 0.18 -1.83 -0.48
CA ALA A 162 -0.24 -0.90 -1.52
C ALA A 162 0.95 -0.11 -2.07
N TYR A 163 1.01 0.00 -3.39
CA TYR A 163 1.95 0.86 -4.13
C TYR A 163 1.22 1.91 -5.00
N GLY A 164 -0.11 1.79 -5.16
CA GLY A 164 -0.97 2.72 -5.87
C GLY A 164 -2.08 3.28 -4.98
N TYR A 165 -2.56 4.48 -5.31
CA TYR A 165 -3.66 5.17 -4.67
C TYR A 165 -4.45 5.99 -5.69
N ASP A 166 -5.77 5.78 -5.77
CA ASP A 166 -6.69 6.46 -6.71
C ASP A 166 -6.22 6.42 -8.18
N GLY A 167 -5.66 5.28 -8.61
CA GLY A 167 -5.24 5.04 -9.99
C GLY A 167 -3.85 5.57 -10.35
N GLU A 168 -3.15 6.18 -9.40
CA GLU A 168 -1.80 6.69 -9.58
C GLU A 168 -0.80 6.01 -8.62
N ASP A 169 0.49 6.25 -8.81
CA ASP A 169 1.51 5.82 -7.86
C ASP A 169 1.24 6.40 -6.48
N LEU A 170 1.41 5.59 -5.45
CA LEU A 170 1.24 6.02 -4.07
C LEU A 170 2.20 7.17 -3.73
N PRO A 171 1.70 8.37 -3.35
CA PRO A 171 2.55 9.50 -3.01
C PRO A 171 3.52 9.18 -1.87
N ALA A 172 4.75 9.69 -1.97
CA ALA A 172 5.78 9.45 -0.95
C ALA A 172 5.31 9.83 0.47
N ASP A 173 4.59 10.95 0.63
CA ASP A 173 4.05 11.39 1.92
C ASP A 173 3.02 10.43 2.52
N HIS A 174 2.34 9.65 1.66
CA HIS A 174 1.36 8.66 2.06
C HIS A 174 1.94 7.25 2.18
N GLY A 175 3.25 7.08 1.97
CA GLY A 175 3.95 5.82 2.24
C GLY A 175 4.54 5.14 1.02
N GLY A 176 4.56 5.80 -0.16
CA GLY A 176 5.26 5.25 -1.32
C GLY A 176 6.76 5.04 -1.07
N PRO A 177 7.39 4.01 -1.65
CA PRO A 177 6.86 3.19 -2.73
C PRO A 177 5.86 2.11 -2.30
N ILE A 178 5.89 1.61 -1.05
CA ILE A 178 4.97 0.59 -0.55
C ILE A 178 4.52 0.96 0.86
N ARG A 179 3.24 0.80 1.14
CA ARG A 179 2.66 0.87 2.48
C ARG A 179 1.82 -0.34 2.80
N VAL A 180 1.65 -0.65 4.08
CA VAL A 180 0.60 -1.57 4.52
C VAL A 180 -0.73 -0.80 4.66
N VAL A 181 -1.82 -1.40 4.20
CA VAL A 181 -3.18 -0.95 4.44
C VAL A 181 -3.91 -1.98 5.28
N THR A 182 -4.58 -1.53 6.34
CA THR A 182 -5.25 -2.38 7.34
C THR A 182 -6.62 -1.79 7.68
N PRO A 183 -7.67 -2.08 6.89
CA PRO A 183 -8.97 -1.39 7.00
C PRO A 183 -9.67 -1.60 8.34
N HIS A 184 -9.35 -2.69 9.04
CA HIS A 184 -9.94 -3.05 10.34
C HIS A 184 -9.28 -2.36 11.54
N LYS A 185 -8.25 -1.56 11.31
CA LYS A 185 -7.39 -1.01 12.36
C LYS A 185 -7.25 0.50 12.24
N TYR A 186 -6.92 1.14 13.36
CA TYR A 186 -6.37 2.49 13.25
C TYR A 186 -5.11 2.50 12.40
N ALA A 187 -5.00 3.48 11.55
CA ALA A 187 -4.01 3.57 10.46
C ALA A 187 -2.53 3.53 10.89
N TYR A 188 -2.22 3.67 12.18
CA TYR A 188 -0.84 3.47 12.65
C TYR A 188 -0.39 2.00 12.57
N LYS A 189 -1.33 1.05 12.49
CA LYS A 189 -1.03 -0.37 12.20
C LYS A 189 -0.65 -0.60 10.73
N GLY A 190 -0.96 0.34 9.85
CA GLY A 190 -0.57 0.35 8.45
C GLY A 190 0.74 1.11 8.22
N ALA A 191 1.90 0.42 8.36
CA ALA A 191 3.21 1.03 8.17
C ALA A 191 3.35 1.70 6.81
N LYS A 192 3.83 2.95 6.77
CA LYS A 192 4.28 3.66 5.57
C LYS A 192 5.73 3.30 5.25
N TRP A 193 6.09 3.39 3.97
CA TRP A 193 7.46 3.13 3.50
C TRP A 193 7.97 1.75 3.91
N VAL A 194 7.07 0.76 3.90
CA VAL A 194 7.41 -0.59 4.34
C VAL A 194 8.43 -1.21 3.39
N SER A 195 9.51 -1.71 3.97
CA SER A 195 10.60 -2.38 3.26
C SER A 195 10.78 -3.82 3.73
N GLY A 196 10.02 -4.27 4.72
CA GLY A 196 10.15 -5.63 5.19
C GLY A 196 9.00 -6.13 6.04
N VAL A 197 8.85 -7.44 6.01
CA VAL A 197 7.89 -8.23 6.78
C VAL A 197 8.61 -9.36 7.50
N GLU A 198 8.42 -9.44 8.79
CA GLU A 198 8.99 -10.49 9.65
C GLU A 198 7.89 -11.33 10.26
N PHE A 199 7.92 -12.64 10.00
CA PHE A 199 6.99 -13.61 10.57
C PHE A 199 7.54 -14.17 11.89
N LEU A 200 6.74 -14.04 12.98
CA LEU A 200 7.18 -14.30 14.35
C LEU A 200 6.32 -15.37 15.02
N THR A 201 6.96 -16.26 15.74
CA THR A 201 6.29 -17.25 16.61
C THR A 201 5.82 -16.64 17.93
N ASN A 202 6.32 -15.47 18.30
CA ASN A 202 5.94 -14.74 19.51
C ASN A 202 5.65 -13.28 19.21
N LYS A 203 4.79 -12.66 20.03
CA LYS A 203 4.45 -11.25 19.91
C LYS A 203 5.67 -10.34 20.15
N GLU A 204 5.93 -9.44 19.19
CA GLU A 204 6.78 -8.30 19.37
C GLU A 204 5.98 -7.00 19.14
N LEU A 205 6.10 -6.04 20.06
CA LEU A 205 5.43 -4.75 19.96
C LEU A 205 6.20 -3.82 19.03
N GLY A 206 5.46 -3.04 18.23
CA GLY A 206 6.02 -2.03 17.37
C GLY A 206 6.33 -0.70 18.06
N TYR A 207 6.52 0.34 17.25
CA TYR A 207 6.96 1.66 17.73
C TYR A 207 5.94 2.34 18.65
N TRP A 208 4.66 2.41 18.24
CA TRP A 208 3.62 3.09 19.02
C TRP A 208 3.10 2.21 20.16
N GLU A 209 3.01 0.91 19.95
CA GLU A 209 2.60 -0.07 20.94
C GLU A 209 3.56 -0.03 22.17
N LYS A 210 4.87 0.05 21.94
CA LYS A 210 5.89 0.25 23.00
C LYS A 210 5.73 1.61 23.74
N ARG A 211 4.87 2.51 23.23
CA ARG A 211 4.61 3.85 23.79
C ARG A 211 3.19 3.99 24.34
N GLY A 212 2.49 2.88 24.55
CA GLY A 212 1.18 2.83 25.21
C GLY A 212 -0.01 2.99 24.26
N TYR A 213 0.20 2.92 22.94
CA TYR A 213 -0.91 2.77 21.99
C TYR A 213 -1.40 1.32 22.01
N SER A 214 -2.68 1.13 21.68
CA SER A 214 -3.30 -0.19 21.68
C SER A 214 -2.61 -1.14 20.68
N ASP A 215 -2.42 -2.38 21.10
CA ASP A 215 -1.91 -3.43 20.25
C ASP A 215 -2.98 -3.91 19.24
N THR A 216 -4.24 -3.98 19.64
CA THR A 216 -5.37 -4.39 18.80
C THR A 216 -5.87 -3.27 17.89
N ALA A 217 -5.85 -2.03 18.35
CA ALA A 217 -6.13 -0.82 17.56
C ALA A 217 -7.47 -0.84 16.79
N ASN A 218 -8.52 -1.45 17.35
CA ASN A 218 -9.83 -1.52 16.72
C ASN A 218 -10.56 -0.16 16.79
N PRO A 219 -10.89 0.49 15.66
CA PRO A 219 -11.56 1.79 15.66
C PRO A 219 -12.97 1.77 16.24
N TRP A 220 -13.73 0.69 16.05
CA TRP A 220 -15.12 0.57 16.51
C TRP A 220 -15.23 0.34 18.02
N ASN A 221 -14.16 -0.18 18.64
CA ASN A 221 -14.05 -0.29 20.10
C ASN A 221 -13.32 0.91 20.73
N GLU A 222 -12.94 1.92 19.92
CA GLU A 222 -12.11 3.05 20.37
C GLU A 222 -10.79 2.66 21.05
N GLU A 223 -10.19 1.55 20.62
CA GLU A 223 -8.93 1.03 21.18
C GLU A 223 -7.73 1.87 20.76
N ARG A 224 -7.60 3.08 21.33
CA ARG A 224 -6.51 4.01 21.03
C ARG A 224 -5.27 3.76 21.85
N TYR A 225 -5.45 3.38 23.13
CA TYR A 225 -4.39 3.20 24.12
C TYR A 225 -4.57 1.87 24.85
N SER A 226 -3.44 1.33 25.37
CA SER A 226 -3.40 0.10 26.20
C SER A 226 -3.65 0.41 27.65
#